data_50e8d120c6d36891f0e3be84c4018235
#
_entry.id   50e8d120c6d36891f0e3be84c4018235
#
_cell.length_a   1.000
_cell.length_b   1.000
_cell.length_c   1.000
_cell.angle_alpha   90.00
_cell.angle_beta   90.00
_cell.angle_gamma   90.00
#
_symmetry.space_group_name_H-M   'P 1'
#
loop_
_entity.id
_entity.type
_entity.pdbx_description
1 polymer ?
#
loop_
_entity_poly.entity_id
_entity_poly.type
_entity_poly.pdbx_seq_one_letter_code
_entity_poly.pdbx_strand_id
1 'polypeptide(L)'
;MRANWKRGVTALTVLVLVLAVTSVALAAGSVAGTYATTVKSPAQLKGKWVLTFANGGSYKVALNGRLLARGTYSATETTITLREPAGNGCGGSGTYAWKRSGSSMRFVRKREAPTCQVRAAVLAHPFTVVR
;
A
#
# COMPACT_ATOMS: atom_id res chain seq x y z
N MET A 1 -10.36 -53.06 55.69
CA MET A 1 -9.35 -52.07 55.31
C MET A 1 -9.58 -51.55 53.92
N ARG A 2 -9.79 -50.31 53.79
CA ARG A 2 -10.13 -49.70 52.50
C ARG A 2 -9.25 -48.54 52.22
N ALA A 3 -8.55 -48.63 51.12
CA ALA A 3 -7.85 -47.51 50.59
C ALA A 3 -8.81 -46.59 49.87
N ASN A 4 -9.08 -45.46 50.44
CA ASN A 4 -9.85 -44.46 49.75
C ASN A 4 -8.95 -43.77 48.74
N TRP A 5 -9.09 -44.26 47.56
CA TRP A 5 -8.37 -43.69 46.46
C TRP A 5 -9.16 -42.49 45.92
N LYS A 6 -8.94 -41.37 46.46
CA LYS A 6 -9.37 -40.14 45.83
C LYS A 6 -8.38 -39.78 44.79
N ARG A 7 -8.61 -40.22 43.59
CA ARG A 7 -7.88 -39.72 42.45
C ARG A 7 -8.34 -38.30 42.20
N GLY A 8 -7.53 -37.36 42.61
CA GLY A 8 -7.67 -36.02 42.13
C GLY A 8 -7.35 -36.00 40.65
N VAL A 9 -8.39 -35.92 39.85
CA VAL A 9 -8.23 -35.64 38.43
C VAL A 9 -7.84 -34.18 38.33
N THR A 10 -6.55 -33.96 38.26
CA THR A 10 -6.08 -32.64 37.90
C THR A 10 -6.35 -32.44 36.40
N ALA A 11 -7.46 -31.81 36.11
CA ALA A 11 -7.73 -31.40 34.77
C ALA A 11 -6.70 -30.32 34.44
N LEU A 12 -5.69 -30.70 33.68
CA LEU A 12 -4.76 -29.75 33.10
C LEU A 12 -5.52 -29.01 32.00
N THR A 13 -6.06 -27.87 32.33
CA THR A 13 -6.63 -27.00 31.33
C THR A 13 -5.46 -26.37 30.58
N VAL A 14 -5.14 -26.93 29.45
CA VAL A 14 -4.19 -26.33 28.53
C VAL A 14 -4.88 -25.10 27.92
N LEU A 15 -4.56 -23.95 28.46
CA LEU A 15 -4.97 -22.69 27.86
C LEU A 15 -4.13 -22.49 26.60
N VAL A 16 -4.66 -22.88 25.47
CA VAL A 16 -4.05 -22.56 24.18
C VAL A 16 -4.27 -21.07 23.94
N LEU A 17 -3.26 -20.29 24.22
CA LEU A 17 -3.23 -18.90 23.85
C LEU A 17 -3.04 -18.81 22.33
N VAL A 18 -4.12 -18.67 21.60
CA VAL A 18 -4.05 -18.35 20.18
C VAL A 18 -3.73 -16.87 20.05
N LEU A 19 -2.46 -16.56 19.88
CA LEU A 19 -2.02 -15.24 19.50
C LEU A 19 -2.42 -15.01 18.03
N ALA A 20 -3.54 -14.38 17.84
CA ALA A 20 -3.92 -13.92 16.52
C ALA A 20 -3.01 -12.76 16.12
N VAL A 21 -2.08 -13.02 15.21
CA VAL A 21 -1.26 -11.96 14.62
C VAL A 21 -2.08 -11.27 13.54
N THR A 22 -2.68 -10.13 13.87
CA THR A 22 -3.60 -9.42 12.96
C THR A 22 -3.01 -8.15 12.36
N SER A 23 -1.72 -7.86 12.55
CA SER A 23 -1.25 -6.49 12.39
C SER A 23 -0.77 -6.08 11.00
N VAL A 24 -0.54 -7.01 10.06
CA VAL A 24 0.13 -6.66 8.78
C VAL A 24 -0.84 -6.22 7.69
N ALA A 25 -2.06 -6.73 7.69
CA ALA A 25 -3.04 -6.41 6.66
C ALA A 25 -3.64 -5.00 6.76
N LEU A 26 -3.60 -4.37 7.95
CA LEU A 26 -4.22 -3.07 8.21
C LEU A 26 -3.41 -1.90 7.64
N ALA A 27 -2.07 -1.99 7.60
CA ALA A 27 -1.23 -0.92 7.06
C ALA A 27 -1.39 -0.77 5.53
N ALA A 28 -1.48 -1.88 4.80
CA ALA A 28 -1.75 -1.87 3.36
C ALA A 28 -3.16 -1.35 3.05
N GLY A 29 -4.17 -1.64 3.91
CA GLY A 29 -5.54 -1.17 3.75
C GLY A 29 -5.69 0.34 3.89
N SER A 30 -4.84 1.01 4.68
CA SER A 30 -4.95 2.45 4.91
C SER A 30 -4.52 3.31 3.71
N VAL A 31 -3.66 2.79 2.82
CA VAL A 31 -3.26 3.47 1.58
C VAL A 31 -4.10 3.02 0.39
N ALA A 32 -4.79 1.88 0.50
CA ALA A 32 -5.63 1.38 -0.58
C ALA A 32 -6.73 2.38 -0.94
N GLY A 33 -7.00 2.49 -2.22
CA GLY A 33 -7.99 3.42 -2.74
C GLY A 33 -7.60 3.97 -4.09
N THR A 34 -8.39 4.92 -4.55
CA THR A 34 -8.19 5.60 -5.82
C THR A 34 -7.93 7.08 -5.57
N TYR A 35 -6.91 7.60 -6.21
CA TYR A 35 -6.45 8.98 -6.04
C TYR A 35 -6.27 9.63 -7.41
N ALA A 36 -6.59 10.89 -7.50
CA ALA A 36 -6.48 11.63 -8.77
C ALA A 36 -5.78 12.97 -8.57
N THR A 37 -5.07 13.39 -9.60
CA THR A 37 -4.51 14.73 -9.68
C THR A 37 -4.56 15.20 -11.13
N THR A 38 -4.66 16.52 -11.34
CA THR A 38 -4.56 17.13 -12.65
C THR A 38 -3.23 17.86 -12.74
N VAL A 39 -2.41 17.47 -13.71
CA VAL A 39 -1.12 18.08 -13.98
C VAL A 39 -1.27 19.02 -15.16
N LYS A 40 -0.85 20.27 -15.00
CA LYS A 40 -0.96 21.30 -16.05
C LYS A 40 0.34 21.47 -16.83
N SER A 41 1.47 21.22 -16.19
CA SER A 41 2.80 21.35 -16.81
C SER A 41 3.80 20.42 -16.15
N PRO A 42 4.84 19.96 -16.83
CA PRO A 42 5.13 20.21 -18.24
C PRO A 42 4.16 19.49 -19.18
N ALA A 43 4.17 19.85 -20.45
CA ALA A 43 3.23 19.34 -21.45
C ALA A 43 3.22 17.80 -21.55
N GLN A 44 4.38 17.15 -21.34
CA GLN A 44 4.50 15.71 -21.40
C GLN A 44 3.72 14.97 -20.29
N LEU A 45 3.45 15.68 -19.18
CA LEU A 45 2.71 15.13 -18.04
C LEU A 45 1.30 15.68 -17.92
N LYS A 46 0.90 16.55 -18.86
CA LYS A 46 -0.39 17.22 -18.79
C LYS A 46 -1.55 16.22 -18.86
N GLY A 47 -2.50 16.38 -17.96
CA GLY A 47 -3.73 15.60 -17.95
C GLY A 47 -4.15 15.15 -16.55
N LYS A 48 -5.18 14.31 -16.53
CA LYS A 48 -5.71 13.73 -15.30
C LYS A 48 -5.05 12.38 -15.03
N TRP A 49 -4.30 12.33 -13.96
CA TRP A 49 -3.65 11.11 -13.47
C TRP A 49 -4.49 10.45 -12.39
N VAL A 50 -4.67 9.15 -12.52
CA VAL A 50 -5.41 8.35 -11.54
C VAL A 50 -4.54 7.20 -11.11
N LEU A 51 -4.34 7.10 -9.79
CA LEU A 51 -3.64 6.00 -9.13
C LEU A 51 -4.67 5.13 -8.42
N THR A 52 -4.60 3.83 -8.61
CA THR A 52 -5.44 2.89 -7.88
C THR A 52 -4.56 1.87 -7.16
N PHE A 53 -4.67 1.85 -5.83
CA PHE A 53 -4.00 0.87 -4.97
C PHE A 53 -5.03 -0.14 -4.48
N ALA A 54 -4.92 -1.37 -4.94
CA ALA A 54 -5.80 -2.45 -4.53
C ALA A 54 -5.35 -3.05 -3.19
N ASN A 55 -6.29 -3.56 -2.42
CA ASN A 55 -5.99 -4.19 -1.12
C ASN A 55 -4.99 -5.35 -1.20
N GLY A 56 -4.92 -6.03 -2.33
CA GLY A 56 -4.02 -7.16 -2.55
C GLY A 56 -2.58 -6.80 -2.87
N GLY A 57 -2.21 -5.51 -2.86
CA GLY A 57 -0.85 -5.08 -3.13
C GLY A 57 -0.53 -4.82 -4.60
N SER A 58 -1.53 -4.76 -5.47
CA SER A 58 -1.36 -4.31 -6.85
C SER A 58 -1.71 -2.83 -6.99
N TYR A 59 -1.09 -2.15 -7.94
CA TYR A 59 -1.48 -0.79 -8.30
C TYR A 59 -1.45 -0.57 -9.81
N LYS A 60 -2.18 0.43 -10.24
CA LYS A 60 -2.21 0.86 -11.62
C LYS A 60 -2.27 2.37 -11.73
N VAL A 61 -1.77 2.87 -12.85
CA VAL A 61 -1.71 4.29 -13.17
C VAL A 61 -2.37 4.53 -14.52
N ALA A 62 -3.29 5.47 -14.56
CA ALA A 62 -3.95 5.87 -15.80
C ALA A 62 -3.76 7.38 -16.02
N LEU A 63 -3.64 7.76 -17.26
CA LEU A 63 -3.61 9.16 -17.72
C LEU A 63 -4.75 9.37 -18.70
N ASN A 64 -5.64 10.31 -18.38
CA ASN A 64 -6.83 10.61 -19.19
C ASN A 64 -7.66 9.35 -19.51
N GLY A 65 -7.79 8.46 -18.55
CA GLY A 65 -8.52 7.20 -18.69
C GLY A 65 -7.75 6.07 -19.37
N ARG A 66 -6.54 6.30 -19.84
CA ARG A 66 -5.70 5.28 -20.48
C ARG A 66 -4.74 4.68 -19.47
N LEU A 67 -4.73 3.36 -19.37
CA LEU A 67 -3.77 2.66 -18.52
C LEU A 67 -2.34 2.83 -19.06
N LEU A 68 -1.43 3.36 -18.22
CA LEU A 68 -0.02 3.56 -18.57
C LEU A 68 0.92 2.59 -17.88
N ALA A 69 0.61 2.21 -16.63
CA ALA A 69 1.51 1.39 -15.84
C ALA A 69 0.74 0.51 -14.86
N ARG A 70 1.34 -0.64 -14.58
CA ARG A 70 0.89 -1.58 -13.55
C ARG A 70 2.08 -2.01 -12.73
N GLY A 71 1.84 -2.28 -11.47
CA GLY A 71 2.87 -2.77 -10.58
C GLY A 71 2.32 -3.33 -9.30
N THR A 72 3.23 -3.54 -8.38
CA THR A 72 2.93 -3.96 -7.01
C THR A 72 3.38 -2.89 -6.03
N TYR A 73 2.76 -2.87 -4.87
CA TYR A 73 3.18 -1.98 -3.80
C TYR A 73 3.18 -2.72 -2.47
N SER A 74 4.01 -2.24 -1.58
CA SER A 74 3.94 -2.56 -0.15
C SER A 74 3.93 -1.25 0.64
N ALA A 75 3.18 -1.20 1.71
CA ALA A 75 3.04 0.02 2.49
C ALA A 75 3.13 -0.26 3.99
N THR A 76 3.75 0.67 4.68
CA THR A 76 3.65 0.83 6.13
C THR A 76 2.71 1.99 6.43
N GLU A 77 2.58 2.37 7.70
CA GLU A 77 1.77 3.54 8.09
C GLU A 77 2.32 4.87 7.56
N THR A 78 3.60 4.91 7.17
CA THR A 78 4.27 6.16 6.78
C THR A 78 4.96 6.09 5.43
N THR A 79 5.19 4.89 4.89
CA THR A 79 5.92 4.72 3.63
C THR A 79 5.21 3.79 2.68
N ILE A 80 5.47 3.96 1.40
CA ILE A 80 5.02 3.06 0.34
C ILE A 80 6.19 2.80 -0.61
N THR A 81 6.35 1.54 -0.99
CA THR A 81 7.31 1.12 -2.01
C THR A 81 6.55 0.64 -3.23
N LEU A 82 6.83 1.25 -4.37
CA LEU A 82 6.21 0.96 -5.65
C LEU A 82 7.19 0.22 -6.54
N ARG A 83 6.72 -0.82 -7.20
CA ARG A 83 7.53 -1.58 -8.15
C ARG A 83 6.76 -1.81 -9.43
N GLU A 84 7.35 -1.42 -10.55
CA GLU A 84 6.81 -1.65 -11.88
C GLU A 84 7.81 -2.50 -12.68
N PRO A 85 7.40 -3.68 -13.15
CA PRO A 85 8.25 -4.47 -14.05
C PRO A 85 8.50 -3.72 -15.36
N ALA A 86 9.66 -3.96 -15.96
CA ALA A 86 9.92 -3.50 -17.32
C ALA A 86 8.85 -4.04 -18.28
N GLY A 87 8.34 -3.19 -19.16
CA GLY A 87 7.24 -3.53 -20.07
C GLY A 87 5.85 -3.20 -19.53
N ASN A 88 5.66 -3.12 -18.21
CA ASN A 88 4.41 -2.70 -17.57
C ASN A 88 4.51 -1.33 -16.90
N GLY A 89 5.63 -0.66 -17.06
CA GLY A 89 5.91 0.63 -16.46
C GLY A 89 7.37 1.00 -16.60
N CYS A 90 7.90 1.73 -15.63
CA CYS A 90 9.26 2.29 -15.70
C CYS A 90 10.39 1.30 -15.38
N GLY A 91 10.07 0.08 -14.97
CA GLY A 91 11.07 -0.98 -14.75
C GLY A 91 11.90 -0.80 -13.49
N GLY A 92 11.35 -0.20 -12.43
CA GLY A 92 12.11 0.04 -11.22
C GLY A 92 11.26 0.18 -9.97
N SER A 93 11.93 0.24 -8.81
CA SER A 93 11.31 0.44 -7.51
C SER A 93 11.58 1.85 -7.00
N GLY A 94 10.57 2.42 -6.34
CA GLY A 94 10.67 3.70 -5.67
C GLY A 94 10.00 3.66 -4.30
N THR A 95 10.54 4.42 -3.35
CA THR A 95 10.00 4.52 -1.99
C THR A 95 9.64 5.96 -1.70
N TYR A 96 8.45 6.15 -1.15
CA TYR A 96 7.87 7.44 -0.82
C TYR A 96 7.33 7.43 0.60
N ALA A 97 7.46 8.56 1.29
CA ALA A 97 6.60 8.80 2.45
C ALA A 97 5.22 9.17 1.93
N TRP A 98 4.17 8.71 2.61
CA TRP A 98 2.81 9.09 2.25
C TRP A 98 2.07 9.64 3.45
N LYS A 99 1.18 10.57 3.20
CA LYS A 99 0.33 11.15 4.22
C LYS A 99 -1.06 11.42 3.64
N ARG A 100 -2.04 10.85 4.28
CA ARG A 100 -3.44 11.10 3.97
C ARG A 100 -4.04 12.01 5.02
N SER A 101 -4.73 13.05 4.59
CA SER A 101 -5.41 14.00 5.46
C SER A 101 -6.78 14.33 4.85
N GLY A 102 -7.85 13.77 5.41
CA GLY A 102 -9.19 13.90 4.85
C GLY A 102 -9.26 13.32 3.43
N SER A 103 -9.59 14.15 2.46
CA SER A 103 -9.67 13.79 1.04
C SER A 103 -8.34 14.01 0.28
N SER A 104 -7.28 14.39 0.96
CA SER A 104 -5.98 14.70 0.38
C SER A 104 -4.99 13.58 0.61
N MET A 105 -4.17 13.29 -0.39
CA MET A 105 -3.06 12.34 -0.32
C MET A 105 -1.80 13.01 -0.86
N ARG A 106 -0.71 12.91 -0.11
CA ARG A 106 0.60 13.42 -0.52
C ARG A 106 1.65 12.34 -0.44
N PHE A 107 2.56 12.38 -1.42
CA PHE A 107 3.72 11.52 -1.46
C PHE A 107 4.97 12.39 -1.46
N VAL A 108 5.98 11.98 -0.68
CA VAL A 108 7.29 12.63 -0.64
C VAL A 108 8.34 11.60 -1.01
N ARG A 109 9.06 11.86 -2.08
CA ARG A 109 10.10 10.96 -2.57
C ARG A 109 11.19 10.75 -1.54
N LYS A 110 11.51 9.49 -1.28
CA LYS A 110 12.68 9.08 -0.50
C LYS A 110 13.75 8.48 -1.38
N ARG A 111 13.35 7.63 -2.32
CA ARG A 111 14.24 6.97 -3.27
C ARG A 111 13.47 6.69 -4.55
N GLU A 112 14.12 6.87 -5.68
CA GLU A 112 13.51 6.52 -6.96
C GLU A 112 14.54 5.94 -7.92
N ALA A 113 14.12 4.96 -8.72
CA ALA A 113 14.95 4.42 -9.78
C ALA A 113 15.20 5.47 -10.87
N PRO A 114 16.39 5.49 -11.48
CA PRO A 114 16.70 6.45 -12.56
C PRO A 114 15.73 6.37 -13.74
N THR A 115 15.19 5.19 -14.02
CA THR A 115 14.23 4.96 -15.11
C THR A 115 12.82 5.42 -14.77
N CYS A 116 12.54 5.81 -13.53
CA CYS A 116 11.20 6.12 -13.02
C CYS A 116 11.02 7.60 -12.68
N GLN A 117 11.68 8.50 -13.40
CA GLN A 117 11.59 9.95 -13.14
C GLN A 117 10.22 10.52 -13.44
N VAL A 118 9.47 9.97 -14.39
CA VAL A 118 8.08 10.36 -14.66
C VAL A 118 7.21 10.06 -13.44
N ARG A 119 7.35 8.88 -12.86
CA ARG A 119 6.64 8.52 -11.64
C ARG A 119 6.93 9.51 -10.51
N ALA A 120 8.19 9.84 -10.30
CA ALA A 120 8.59 10.82 -9.29
C ALA A 120 7.95 12.20 -9.55
N ALA A 121 7.94 12.65 -10.78
CA ALA A 121 7.35 13.93 -11.15
C ALA A 121 5.84 13.98 -10.91
N VAL A 122 5.13 12.92 -11.26
CA VAL A 122 3.68 12.82 -11.05
C VAL A 122 3.35 12.75 -9.55
N LEU A 123 4.07 11.91 -8.80
CA LEU A 123 3.82 11.74 -7.37
C LEU A 123 4.19 12.97 -6.53
N ALA A 124 4.95 13.91 -7.09
CA ALA A 124 5.24 15.18 -6.41
C ALA A 124 4.01 16.09 -6.31
N HIS A 125 2.96 15.83 -7.08
CA HIS A 125 1.71 16.61 -7.03
C HIS A 125 0.82 16.13 -5.87
N PRO A 126 -0.01 17.03 -5.32
CA PRO A 126 -1.04 16.61 -4.36
C PRO A 126 -2.16 15.86 -5.07
N PHE A 127 -2.64 14.79 -4.44
CA PHE A 127 -3.74 13.98 -4.95
C PHE A 127 -4.98 14.16 -4.10
N THR A 128 -6.13 13.93 -4.71
CA THR A 128 -7.42 13.90 -4.07
C THR A 128 -7.97 12.49 -4.08
N VAL A 129 -8.58 12.07 -2.98
CA VAL A 129 -9.25 10.77 -2.89
C VAL A 129 -10.47 10.78 -3.80
N VAL A 130 -10.57 9.78 -4.66
CA VAL A 130 -11.75 9.56 -5.52
C VAL A 130 -12.71 8.62 -4.79
N ARG A 131 -13.93 9.03 -4.68
CA ARG A 131 -15.00 8.27 -4.01
C ARG A 131 -16.02 7.75 -5.00
#